data_f7e9ad984f2186dd3305efd5873e4ced
#
_entry.id   f7e9ad984f2186dd3305efd5873e4ced
#
_cell.length_a   1.000
_cell.length_b   1.000
_cell.length_c   1.000
_cell.angle_alpha   90.00
_cell.angle_beta   90.00
_cell.angle_gamma   90.00
#
_symmetry.space_group_name_H-M   'P 1'
#
loop_
_entity.id
_entity.type
_entity.pdbx_description
1 polymer ?
#
loop_
_entity_poly.entity_id
_entity_poly.type
_entity_poly.pdbx_seq_one_letter_code
_entity_poly.pdbx_strand_id
1 'polypeptide(L)'
;MAHTTRLADFRLIPRLCALGVLLLAVFAGPAGGARAASMAPAKVHISNFTFDPPSLTVPVGATVTWVNKDDEIHTVTSADGKFTSPALETDESFSFHFDAPGTYVYHCAIHARMTGTIVVH
;
A
#
# COMPACT_ATOMS: atom_id res chain seq x y z
N MET A 1 51.67 -37.18 80.66
CA MET A 1 52.23 -35.97 80.03
C MET A 1 51.26 -35.50 79.03
N ALA A 2 50.57 -34.47 79.39
CA ALA A 2 49.41 -33.93 78.63
C ALA A 2 49.91 -32.76 77.81
N HIS A 3 49.66 -32.79 76.52
CA HIS A 3 49.73 -31.60 75.65
C HIS A 3 48.36 -31.28 75.10
N THR A 4 47.82 -30.25 75.67
CA THR A 4 46.55 -29.65 75.28
C THR A 4 46.81 -28.78 74.02
N THR A 5 46.25 -29.16 72.97
CA THR A 5 46.27 -28.31 71.74
C THR A 5 44.91 -27.66 71.61
N ARG A 6 44.88 -26.35 71.69
CA ARG A 6 43.68 -25.51 71.54
C ARG A 6 43.27 -25.49 70.04
N LEU A 7 42.01 -25.85 69.86
CA LEU A 7 41.32 -25.65 68.61
C LEU A 7 40.97 -24.16 68.43
N ALA A 8 41.43 -23.56 67.34
CA ALA A 8 41.08 -22.21 66.96
C ALA A 8 39.72 -22.23 66.24
N ASP A 9 38.79 -21.51 66.80
CA ASP A 9 37.50 -21.27 66.24
C ASP A 9 37.64 -20.47 64.93
N PHE A 10 37.48 -21.14 63.82
CA PHE A 10 37.40 -20.50 62.53
C PHE A 10 35.93 -20.14 62.26
N ARG A 11 35.57 -18.90 62.58
CA ARG A 11 34.22 -18.36 62.25
C ARG A 11 34.16 -18.18 60.75
N LEU A 12 33.46 -19.08 60.06
CA LEU A 12 33.06 -18.91 58.67
C LEU A 12 32.02 -17.79 58.60
N ILE A 13 32.40 -16.72 57.97
CA ILE A 13 31.49 -15.66 57.59
C ILE A 13 30.85 -16.11 56.23
N PRO A 14 29.52 -16.25 56.17
CA PRO A 14 28.89 -16.50 54.87
C PRO A 14 28.94 -15.24 54.04
N ARG A 15 29.73 -15.27 52.99
CA ARG A 15 29.66 -14.27 51.92
C ARG A 15 28.33 -14.46 51.19
N LEU A 16 27.38 -13.57 51.45
CA LEU A 16 26.19 -13.41 50.58
C LEU A 16 26.68 -12.99 49.19
N CYS A 17 26.74 -13.92 48.27
CA CYS A 17 26.77 -13.61 46.85
C CYS A 17 25.37 -13.10 46.48
N ALA A 18 25.24 -11.78 46.40
CA ALA A 18 24.10 -11.17 45.74
C ALA A 18 24.23 -11.48 44.24
N LEU A 19 23.50 -12.50 43.82
CA LEU A 19 23.25 -12.72 42.37
C LEU A 19 22.34 -11.58 41.90
N GLY A 20 22.98 -10.56 41.33
CA GLY A 20 22.29 -9.55 40.55
C GLY A 20 21.68 -10.22 39.34
N VAL A 21 20.40 -10.52 39.39
CA VAL A 21 19.62 -10.88 38.21
C VAL A 21 19.52 -9.62 37.33
N LEU A 22 20.38 -9.51 36.36
CA LEU A 22 20.27 -8.51 35.30
C LEU A 22 19.07 -8.88 34.44
N LEU A 23 17.90 -8.34 34.75
CA LEU A 23 16.71 -8.39 33.90
C LEU A 23 17.04 -7.58 32.63
N LEU A 24 17.49 -8.25 31.59
CA LEU A 24 17.46 -7.71 30.24
C LEU A 24 16.00 -7.56 29.83
N ALA A 25 15.45 -6.37 30.04
CA ALA A 25 14.18 -5.98 29.42
C ALA A 25 14.42 -5.89 27.91
N VAL A 26 14.08 -6.97 27.21
CA VAL A 26 13.95 -6.93 25.75
C VAL A 26 12.74 -6.06 25.46
N PHE A 27 12.97 -4.79 25.16
CA PHE A 27 11.97 -3.93 24.56
C PHE A 27 11.74 -4.46 23.13
N ALA A 28 10.82 -5.39 23.00
CA ALA A 28 10.19 -5.67 21.73
C ALA A 28 9.35 -4.43 21.38
N GLY A 29 9.96 -3.47 20.69
CA GLY A 29 9.23 -2.38 20.08
C GLY A 29 8.17 -2.97 19.14
N PRO A 30 6.97 -2.36 19.03
CA PRO A 30 6.01 -2.80 18.04
C PRO A 30 6.69 -2.67 16.69
N ALA A 31 6.88 -3.79 16.00
CA ALA A 31 7.17 -3.80 14.59
C ALA A 31 5.95 -3.15 13.93
N GLY A 32 6.03 -1.83 13.74
CA GLY A 32 5.09 -1.09 12.94
C GLY A 32 5.20 -1.61 11.51
N GLY A 33 4.49 -2.70 11.23
CA GLY A 33 4.27 -3.12 9.86
C GLY A 33 3.66 -1.93 9.15
N ALA A 34 4.41 -1.31 8.23
CA ALA A 34 3.87 -0.35 7.31
C ALA A 34 2.76 -1.10 6.55
N ARG A 35 1.53 -0.92 7.00
CA ARG A 35 0.34 -1.40 6.31
C ARG A 35 0.35 -0.65 4.99
N ALA A 36 0.63 -1.36 3.90
CA ALA A 36 0.46 -0.81 2.57
C ALA A 36 -0.95 -0.23 2.54
N ALA A 37 -1.05 1.10 2.36
CA ALA A 37 -2.34 1.75 2.26
C ALA A 37 -3.07 1.06 1.13
N SER A 38 -4.20 0.40 1.44
CA SER A 38 -5.08 -0.18 0.43
C SER A 38 -5.59 0.99 -0.40
N MET A 39 -5.04 1.14 -1.61
CA MET A 39 -5.48 2.18 -2.51
C MET A 39 -6.93 1.86 -2.90
N ALA A 40 -7.82 2.81 -2.60
CA ALA A 40 -9.20 2.69 -3.04
C ALA A 40 -9.21 2.47 -4.57
N PRO A 41 -10.05 1.57 -5.09
CA PRO A 41 -10.12 1.34 -6.53
C PRO A 41 -10.53 2.64 -7.23
N ALA A 42 -9.63 3.15 -8.08
CA ALA A 42 -9.88 4.32 -8.89
C ALA A 42 -10.81 3.94 -10.04
N LYS A 43 -11.97 4.56 -10.10
CA LYS A 43 -12.98 4.27 -11.13
C LYS A 43 -13.39 5.52 -11.88
N VAL A 44 -13.64 5.35 -13.16
CA VAL A 44 -14.27 6.33 -14.03
C VAL A 44 -15.51 5.66 -14.65
N HIS A 45 -16.66 6.26 -14.50
CA HIS A 45 -17.86 5.79 -15.18
C HIS A 45 -17.98 6.49 -16.54
N ILE A 46 -18.45 5.78 -17.52
CA ILE A 46 -18.86 6.32 -18.79
C ILE A 46 -20.39 6.40 -18.73
N SER A 47 -20.93 7.60 -18.76
CA SER A 47 -22.37 7.84 -18.63
C SER A 47 -22.76 9.12 -19.36
N ASN A 48 -23.88 9.10 -20.06
CA ASN A 48 -24.37 10.22 -20.85
C ASN A 48 -23.31 10.78 -21.83
N PHE A 49 -22.57 9.90 -22.50
CA PHE A 49 -21.49 10.26 -23.43
C PHE A 49 -20.40 11.12 -22.80
N THR A 50 -20.13 10.93 -21.50
CA THR A 50 -19.05 11.59 -20.77
C THR A 50 -18.27 10.61 -19.90
N PHE A 51 -17.03 10.93 -19.57
CA PHE A 51 -16.26 10.28 -18.53
C PHE A 51 -16.51 10.99 -17.20
N ASP A 52 -16.88 10.24 -16.17
CA ASP A 52 -17.18 10.78 -14.84
C ASP A 52 -16.35 10.05 -13.75
N PRO A 53 -15.48 10.76 -13.04
CA PRO A 53 -15.11 12.17 -13.21
C PRO A 53 -14.32 12.42 -14.52
N PRO A 54 -14.41 13.62 -15.10
CA PRO A 54 -13.67 13.96 -16.34
C PRO A 54 -12.17 14.10 -16.11
N SER A 55 -11.74 14.30 -14.88
CA SER A 55 -10.34 14.30 -14.47
C SER A 55 -10.20 13.56 -13.14
N LEU A 56 -9.26 12.63 -13.09
CA LEU A 56 -8.97 11.82 -11.90
C LEU A 56 -7.47 11.88 -11.60
N THR A 57 -7.12 12.15 -10.35
CA THR A 57 -5.75 12.15 -9.87
C THR A 57 -5.49 10.89 -9.07
N VAL A 58 -4.42 10.16 -9.41
CA VAL A 58 -4.03 8.90 -8.77
C VAL A 58 -2.53 8.87 -8.51
N PRO A 59 -2.05 8.12 -7.52
CA PRO A 59 -0.61 7.91 -7.32
C PRO A 59 -0.04 6.95 -8.36
N VAL A 60 1.29 7.02 -8.57
CA VAL A 60 2.04 6.01 -9.35
C VAL A 60 1.76 4.62 -8.78
N GLY A 61 1.57 3.65 -9.67
CA GLY A 61 1.20 2.28 -9.31
C GLY A 61 -0.31 2.05 -9.16
N ALA A 62 -1.13 3.06 -9.37
CA ALA A 62 -2.59 2.91 -9.36
C ALA A 62 -3.09 2.19 -10.61
N THR A 63 -4.15 1.40 -10.43
CA THR A 63 -4.95 0.87 -11.52
C THR A 63 -6.26 1.64 -11.60
N VAL A 64 -6.56 2.21 -12.76
CA VAL A 64 -7.84 2.88 -13.03
C VAL A 64 -8.73 1.94 -13.83
N THR A 65 -9.99 1.85 -13.45
CA THR A 65 -10.99 1.04 -14.13
C THR A 65 -12.08 1.95 -14.68
N TRP A 66 -12.32 1.88 -15.98
CA TRP A 66 -13.45 2.51 -16.65
C TRP A 66 -14.58 1.51 -16.78
N VAL A 67 -15.79 1.94 -16.51
CA VAL A 67 -17.01 1.10 -16.63
C VAL A 67 -18.02 1.83 -17.49
N ASN A 68 -18.45 1.21 -18.59
CA ASN A 68 -19.51 1.78 -19.43
C ASN A 68 -20.87 1.58 -18.75
N LYS A 69 -21.57 2.67 -18.51
CA LYS A 69 -22.93 2.70 -17.95
C LYS A 69 -23.98 3.23 -18.92
N ASP A 70 -23.57 3.55 -20.16
CA ASP A 70 -24.48 3.88 -21.24
C ASP A 70 -24.99 2.62 -21.95
N ASP A 71 -26.09 2.77 -22.66
CA ASP A 71 -26.62 1.76 -23.56
C ASP A 71 -25.87 1.72 -24.92
N GLU A 72 -24.97 2.70 -25.13
CA GLU A 72 -24.14 2.83 -26.33
C GLU A 72 -22.73 2.29 -26.10
N ILE A 73 -22.10 1.83 -27.15
CA ILE A 73 -20.73 1.34 -27.13
C ILE A 73 -19.75 2.50 -27.00
N HIS A 74 -18.76 2.37 -26.12
CA HIS A 74 -17.69 3.33 -25.95
C HIS A 74 -16.31 2.68 -25.96
N THR A 75 -15.26 3.48 -26.15
CA THR A 75 -13.86 3.07 -25.99
C THR A 75 -13.12 4.01 -25.03
N VAL A 76 -11.98 3.56 -24.54
CA VAL A 76 -11.03 4.36 -23.75
C VAL A 76 -9.69 4.29 -24.48
N THR A 77 -9.28 5.37 -25.10
CA THR A 77 -8.08 5.42 -25.95
C THR A 77 -7.21 6.60 -25.56
N SER A 78 -5.98 6.34 -25.12
CA SER A 78 -5.04 7.43 -24.78
C SER A 78 -4.57 8.19 -26.02
N ALA A 79 -4.44 9.51 -25.88
CA ALA A 79 -3.99 10.37 -26.98
C ALA A 79 -2.55 10.06 -27.44
N ASP A 80 -1.71 9.54 -26.54
CA ASP A 80 -0.32 9.17 -26.80
C ASP A 80 -0.12 7.69 -27.15
N GLY A 81 -1.20 6.93 -27.29
CA GLY A 81 -1.17 5.52 -27.70
C GLY A 81 -0.73 4.53 -26.63
N LYS A 82 -0.61 4.94 -25.37
CA LYS A 82 -0.16 4.05 -24.29
C LYS A 82 -1.18 2.99 -23.88
N PHE A 83 -2.45 3.27 -24.06
CA PHE A 83 -3.51 2.30 -23.81
C PHE A 83 -4.69 2.50 -24.77
N THR A 84 -5.35 1.40 -25.06
CA THR A 84 -6.57 1.37 -25.87
C THR A 84 -7.44 0.22 -25.37
N SER A 85 -8.70 0.51 -25.04
CA SER A 85 -9.65 -0.53 -24.70
C SER A 85 -10.23 -1.17 -25.98
N PRO A 86 -10.79 -2.39 -25.88
CA PRO A 86 -11.77 -2.85 -26.85
C PRO A 86 -13.02 -1.97 -26.79
N ALA A 87 -13.95 -2.18 -27.72
CA ALA A 87 -15.30 -1.63 -27.58
C ALA A 87 -15.96 -2.17 -26.31
N LEU A 88 -16.45 -1.28 -25.48
CA LEU A 88 -17.12 -1.60 -24.21
C LEU A 88 -18.62 -1.46 -24.38
N GLU A 89 -19.34 -2.56 -24.27
CA GLU A 89 -20.80 -2.55 -24.17
C GLU A 89 -21.25 -2.16 -22.77
N THR A 90 -22.55 -2.08 -22.54
CA THR A 90 -23.15 -1.73 -21.24
C THR A 90 -22.61 -2.67 -20.16
N ASP A 91 -22.20 -2.08 -19.01
CA ASP A 91 -21.60 -2.74 -17.85
C ASP A 91 -20.23 -3.41 -18.10
N GLU A 92 -19.67 -3.36 -19.29
CA GLU A 92 -18.31 -3.79 -19.53
C GLU A 92 -17.30 -2.79 -18.99
N SER A 93 -16.10 -3.29 -18.68
CA SER A 93 -15.04 -2.51 -18.07
C SER A 93 -13.68 -2.76 -18.72
N PHE A 94 -12.83 -1.73 -18.62
CA PHE A 94 -11.42 -1.77 -19.01
C PHE A 94 -10.58 -1.22 -17.85
N SER A 95 -9.42 -1.82 -17.60
CA SER A 95 -8.49 -1.36 -16.56
C SER A 95 -7.11 -1.14 -17.14
N PHE A 96 -6.42 -0.10 -16.65
CA PHE A 96 -5.03 0.18 -16.99
C PHE A 96 -4.23 0.55 -15.74
N HIS A 97 -3.00 0.02 -15.66
CA HIS A 97 -2.07 0.26 -14.56
C HIS A 97 -1.07 1.36 -14.94
N PHE A 98 -0.95 2.39 -14.10
CA PHE A 98 -0.11 3.55 -14.35
C PHE A 98 1.22 3.45 -13.59
N ASP A 99 2.31 3.11 -14.28
CA ASP A 99 3.65 2.92 -13.69
C ASP A 99 4.47 4.21 -13.59
N ALA A 100 4.12 5.23 -14.33
CA ALA A 100 4.90 6.47 -14.43
C ALA A 100 4.05 7.71 -14.14
N PRO A 101 4.63 8.74 -13.48
CA PRO A 101 3.96 10.01 -13.28
C PRO A 101 3.74 10.71 -14.63
N GLY A 102 2.70 11.51 -14.71
CA GLY A 102 2.37 12.29 -15.89
C GLY A 102 0.89 12.60 -16.02
N THR A 103 0.55 13.31 -17.09
CA THR A 103 -0.83 13.63 -17.45
C THR A 103 -1.21 12.84 -18.68
N TYR A 104 -2.21 12.00 -18.55
CA TYR A 104 -2.67 11.10 -19.60
C TYR A 104 -4.04 11.55 -20.09
N VAL A 105 -4.09 12.19 -21.25
CA VAL A 105 -5.34 12.55 -21.91
C VAL A 105 -5.84 11.35 -22.70
N TYR A 106 -7.12 11.09 -22.61
CA TYR A 106 -7.78 10.00 -23.34
C TYR A 106 -9.13 10.44 -23.90
N HIS A 107 -9.65 9.66 -24.84
CA HIS A 107 -10.89 9.96 -25.53
C HIS A 107 -11.61 8.66 -25.90
N CYS A 108 -12.86 8.78 -26.30
CA CYS A 108 -13.58 7.71 -26.98
C CYS A 108 -13.28 7.78 -28.49
N ALA A 109 -12.83 6.68 -29.07
CA ALA A 109 -12.51 6.65 -30.52
C ALA A 109 -13.76 6.76 -31.43
N ILE A 110 -14.94 6.48 -30.87
CA ILE A 110 -16.22 6.50 -31.61
C ILE A 110 -16.92 7.86 -31.48
N HIS A 111 -16.72 8.56 -30.35
CA HIS A 111 -17.38 9.81 -30.02
C HIS A 111 -16.36 10.90 -29.72
N ALA A 112 -15.96 11.66 -30.73
CA ALA A 112 -14.81 12.57 -30.73
C ALA A 112 -14.81 13.66 -29.63
N ARG A 113 -15.99 13.99 -29.06
CA ARG A 113 -16.11 15.00 -27.98
C ARG A 113 -15.94 14.44 -26.58
N MET A 114 -15.93 13.11 -26.43
CA MET A 114 -15.74 12.45 -25.14
C MET A 114 -14.25 12.41 -24.82
N THR A 115 -13.82 13.25 -23.90
CA THR A 115 -12.43 13.32 -23.43
C THR A 115 -12.34 13.25 -21.93
N GLY A 116 -11.25 12.70 -21.41
CA GLY A 116 -10.94 12.65 -19.99
C GLY A 116 -9.44 12.74 -19.74
N THR A 117 -9.06 12.87 -18.48
CA THR A 117 -7.66 13.02 -18.08
C THR A 117 -7.39 12.23 -16.80
N ILE A 118 -6.30 11.47 -16.80
CA ILE A 118 -5.73 10.88 -15.57
C ILE A 118 -4.44 11.63 -15.27
N VAL A 119 -4.31 12.15 -14.04
CA VAL A 119 -3.09 12.76 -13.50
C VAL A 119 -2.46 11.76 -12.53
N VAL A 120 -1.22 11.37 -12.79
CA VAL A 120 -0.45 10.42 -11.99
C VAL A 120 0.72 11.13 -11.32
N HIS A 121 0.89 11.01 -10.01
CA HIS A 121 1.94 11.69 -9.23
C HIS A 121 2.51 10.85 -8.08
#